data_918240482ab8686d132e054648febef4
#
_entry.id   918240482ab8686d132e054648febef4
#
_cell.length_a   1.000
_cell.length_b   1.000
_cell.length_c   1.000
_cell.angle_alpha   90.00
_cell.angle_beta   90.00
_cell.angle_gamma   90.00
#
_symmetry.space_group_name_H-M   'P 1'
#
loop_
_entity.id
_entity.type
_entity.pdbx_description
1 polymer ?
#
loop_
_entity_poly.entity_id
_entity_poly.type
_entity_poly.pdbx_seq_one_letter_code
_entity_poly.pdbx_strand_id
1 'polypeptide(L)'
;MKRLMLLGTAVAVGLALSAAPTLAQRKITLNVITAGDQNMVDYVKDYLAPQFEKDHPDVTVKAVGTGPGDAGSQKIYEKLVAEKSNAEWDIDVAVIHQKAAGLMVNEQLLAAYVKDVSTGKFVSSAAASNSLGTDVKGYVIPMFNSQTAIAYNSDMVKQVPGTYDDLVKWVDANPNKFGYNGIKGGMSGVSFVVGWIYAYAPDADKLMKGPYDAGVKNSWDPAFAKLKDFNKKVVLTPGNAGTLDMLGRGEIAMGPVWVDMFYTWQADGKLPPSVKLKLIGPGMPGQPMYYVVPAKAANAKVAEQFIELATSPKVQAEGIVKKFNWYPGIDATAVKAQLDEATWNKLFVDVTPQDLSTKGKSFPIAPYFNDIQEGYEKKVQ
;
A
#
# COMPACT_ATOMS: atom_id res chain seq x y z
N MET A 1 20.70 91.19 49.18
CA MET A 1 21.12 89.78 49.26
C MET A 1 20.05 88.93 48.52
N LYS A 2 20.29 88.55 47.27
CA LYS A 2 19.32 87.75 46.46
C LYS A 2 20.00 86.44 46.21
N ARG A 3 19.38 85.34 46.67
CA ARG A 3 19.78 83.94 46.39
C ARG A 3 19.16 83.51 45.08
N LEU A 4 20.03 83.07 44.19
CA LEU A 4 19.64 82.49 42.91
C LEU A 4 19.45 80.97 43.12
N MET A 5 18.26 80.44 42.83
CA MET A 5 18.00 79.00 42.77
C MET A 5 18.20 78.50 41.31
N LEU A 6 19.12 77.56 41.11
CA LEU A 6 19.26 76.83 39.87
C LEU A 6 18.31 75.64 39.92
N LEU A 7 17.35 75.54 38.93
CA LEU A 7 16.59 74.39 38.65
C LEU A 7 17.39 73.49 37.69
N GLY A 8 17.72 72.27 38.12
CA GLY A 8 18.28 71.23 37.25
C GLY A 8 17.16 70.46 36.58
N THR A 9 17.12 70.48 35.25
CA THR A 9 16.19 69.68 34.43
C THR A 9 16.81 68.33 34.15
N ALA A 10 16.26 67.27 34.74
CA ALA A 10 16.63 65.86 34.42
C ALA A 10 15.87 65.40 33.13
N VAL A 11 16.64 65.17 32.08
CA VAL A 11 16.11 64.57 30.85
C VAL A 11 16.10 63.03 31.03
N ALA A 12 14.93 62.44 31.19
CA ALA A 12 14.72 60.97 31.14
C ALA A 12 14.69 60.51 29.69
N VAL A 13 15.77 59.83 29.25
CA VAL A 13 15.79 59.12 27.95
C VAL A 13 15.04 57.83 28.12
N GLY A 14 13.79 57.77 27.64
CA GLY A 14 13.01 56.54 27.55
C GLY A 14 13.51 55.66 26.40
N LEU A 15 14.16 54.52 26.72
CA LEU A 15 14.40 53.46 25.75
C LEU A 15 13.05 52.81 25.40
N ALA A 16 12.50 53.19 24.24
CA ALA A 16 11.40 52.41 23.62
C ALA A 16 11.97 51.11 23.04
N LEU A 17 11.84 50.01 23.77
CA LEU A 17 11.98 48.65 23.21
C LEU A 17 10.87 48.46 22.18
N SER A 18 11.21 48.65 20.90
CA SER A 18 10.37 48.23 19.79
C SER A 18 10.32 46.69 19.79
N ALA A 19 9.25 46.12 20.35
CA ALA A 19 8.92 44.72 20.13
C ALA A 19 8.66 44.56 18.62
N ALA A 20 9.63 43.95 17.91
CA ALA A 20 9.41 43.52 16.54
C ALA A 20 8.20 42.55 16.54
N PRO A 21 7.24 42.72 15.63
CA PRO A 21 6.15 41.74 15.52
C PRO A 21 6.78 40.40 15.20
N THR A 22 6.66 39.44 16.09
CA THR A 22 6.89 38.06 15.79
C THR A 22 5.89 37.69 14.67
N LEU A 23 6.38 37.58 13.43
CA LEU A 23 5.64 37.03 12.33
C LEU A 23 5.19 35.63 12.81
N ALA A 24 3.91 35.50 13.14
CA ALA A 24 3.33 34.19 13.43
C ALA A 24 3.64 33.32 12.23
N GLN A 25 4.53 32.35 12.41
CA GLN A 25 4.95 31.43 11.35
C GLN A 25 3.69 30.72 10.85
N ARG A 26 3.36 30.92 9.57
CA ARG A 26 2.13 30.38 8.98
C ARG A 26 2.19 28.86 9.06
N LYS A 27 1.30 28.28 9.83
CA LYS A 27 1.26 26.83 10.03
C LYS A 27 0.92 26.13 8.70
N ILE A 28 1.80 25.25 8.25
CA ILE A 28 1.63 24.47 7.01
C ILE A 28 0.74 23.27 7.30
N THR A 29 -0.25 23.02 6.46
CA THR A 29 -1.00 21.75 6.49
C THR A 29 -0.47 20.86 5.38
N LEU A 30 0.15 19.75 5.75
CA LEU A 30 0.58 18.70 4.81
C LEU A 30 -0.56 17.71 4.60
N ASN A 31 -1.16 17.72 3.41
CA ASN A 31 -2.26 16.82 3.07
C ASN A 31 -1.72 15.50 2.52
N VAL A 32 -1.90 14.42 3.28
CA VAL A 32 -1.50 13.05 2.93
C VAL A 32 -2.77 12.23 2.66
N ILE A 33 -2.96 11.77 1.42
CA ILE A 33 -4.12 10.97 1.03
C ILE A 33 -3.68 9.54 0.75
N THR A 34 -4.38 8.55 1.34
CA THR A 34 -4.04 7.14 1.17
C THR A 34 -5.16 6.37 0.51
N ALA A 35 -4.86 5.64 -0.56
CA ALA A 35 -5.65 4.49 -0.97
C ALA A 35 -5.31 3.29 -0.09
N GLY A 36 -6.18 2.29 -0.07
CA GLY A 36 -6.04 1.09 0.75
C GLY A 36 -7.02 1.03 1.90
N ASP A 37 -6.89 0.01 2.72
CA ASP A 37 -7.73 -0.19 3.90
C ASP A 37 -7.36 0.79 5.03
N GLN A 38 -8.14 0.80 6.12
CA GLN A 38 -7.98 1.75 7.22
C GLN A 38 -6.58 1.76 7.83
N ASN A 39 -5.89 0.62 7.87
CA ASN A 39 -4.51 0.50 8.37
C ASN A 39 -3.51 1.42 7.65
N MET A 40 -3.76 1.79 6.38
CA MET A 40 -2.92 2.76 5.64
C MET A 40 -3.04 4.17 6.25
N VAL A 41 -4.27 4.57 6.56
CA VAL A 41 -4.55 5.87 7.20
C VAL A 41 -3.97 5.90 8.61
N ASP A 42 -4.19 4.82 9.36
CA ASP A 42 -3.73 4.69 10.75
C ASP A 42 -2.21 4.75 10.83
N TYR A 43 -1.50 4.13 9.88
CA TYR A 43 -0.03 4.23 9.80
C TYR A 43 0.44 5.68 9.63
N VAL A 44 -0.18 6.42 8.72
CA VAL A 44 0.17 7.84 8.51
C VAL A 44 -0.21 8.69 9.72
N LYS A 45 -1.46 8.57 10.19
CA LYS A 45 -2.04 9.41 11.23
C LYS A 45 -1.44 9.15 12.62
N ASP A 46 -1.33 7.87 13.00
CA ASP A 46 -1.02 7.49 14.38
C ASP A 46 0.46 7.16 14.60
N TYR A 47 1.22 6.97 13.50
CA TYR A 47 2.63 6.65 13.60
C TYR A 47 3.55 7.69 12.93
N LEU A 48 3.34 8.03 11.66
CA LEU A 48 4.24 8.96 10.95
C LEU A 48 4.02 10.43 11.35
N ALA A 49 2.75 10.88 11.39
CA ALA A 49 2.42 12.28 11.65
C ALA A 49 2.99 12.79 12.97
N PRO A 50 2.85 12.09 14.12
CA PRO A 50 3.41 12.56 15.39
C PRO A 50 4.95 12.68 15.38
N GLN A 51 5.63 11.80 14.63
CA GLN A 51 7.09 11.87 14.51
C GLN A 51 7.51 13.06 13.65
N PHE A 52 6.84 13.26 12.51
CA PHE A 52 7.14 14.35 11.60
C PHE A 52 6.86 15.72 12.24
N GLU A 53 5.69 15.89 12.86
CA GLU A 53 5.29 17.14 13.53
C GLU A 53 6.19 17.52 14.71
N LYS A 54 6.77 16.53 15.39
CA LYS A 54 7.75 16.77 16.46
C LYS A 54 9.00 17.49 15.95
N ASP A 55 9.49 17.09 14.77
CA ASP A 55 10.69 17.65 14.17
C ASP A 55 10.37 18.89 13.29
N HIS A 56 9.08 19.08 12.93
CA HIS A 56 8.54 20.18 12.14
C HIS A 56 7.34 20.83 12.84
N PRO A 57 7.53 21.59 13.92
CA PRO A 57 6.45 22.12 14.77
C PRO A 57 5.55 23.15 14.06
N ASP A 58 5.97 23.67 12.92
CA ASP A 58 5.20 24.55 12.04
C ASP A 58 4.32 23.78 11.04
N VAL A 59 4.41 22.45 11.00
CA VAL A 59 3.62 21.60 10.11
C VAL A 59 2.54 20.83 10.90
N THR A 60 1.38 20.67 10.29
CA THR A 60 0.35 19.71 10.74
C THR A 60 0.06 18.73 9.61
N VAL A 61 0.19 17.44 9.87
CA VAL A 61 -0.10 16.38 8.90
C VAL A 61 -1.58 16.01 8.96
N LYS A 62 -2.28 16.14 7.85
CA LYS A 62 -3.68 15.73 7.70
C LYS A 62 -3.75 14.46 6.85
N ALA A 63 -4.04 13.32 7.48
CA ALA A 63 -4.21 12.04 6.80
C ALA A 63 -5.67 11.78 6.45
N VAL A 64 -5.95 11.35 5.21
CA VAL A 64 -7.30 11.02 4.72
C VAL A 64 -7.23 9.75 3.87
N GLY A 65 -8.14 8.80 4.13
CA GLY A 65 -8.29 7.58 3.34
C GLY A 65 -9.34 7.71 2.23
N THR A 66 -9.08 7.08 1.08
CA THR A 66 -10.04 7.02 -0.04
C THR A 66 -10.71 5.66 -0.19
N GLY A 67 -10.28 4.68 0.61
CA GLY A 67 -10.82 3.32 0.66
C GLY A 67 -10.00 2.30 -0.12
N PRO A 68 -10.37 1.02 -0.01
CA PRO A 68 -9.59 -0.10 -0.50
C PRO A 68 -9.61 -0.27 -2.02
N GLY A 69 -8.67 -1.07 -2.50
CA GLY A 69 -8.56 -1.51 -3.88
C GLY A 69 -8.21 -0.40 -4.87
N ASP A 70 -8.33 -0.72 -6.14
CA ASP A 70 -8.09 0.24 -7.23
C ASP A 70 -9.04 1.44 -7.17
N ALA A 71 -10.26 1.27 -6.65
CA ALA A 71 -11.24 2.35 -6.49
C ALA A 71 -10.73 3.47 -5.58
N GLY A 72 -9.97 3.16 -4.53
CA GLY A 72 -9.35 4.16 -3.67
C GLY A 72 -8.32 5.02 -4.42
N SER A 73 -7.43 4.37 -5.18
CA SER A 73 -6.45 5.07 -6.02
C SER A 73 -7.11 5.84 -7.17
N GLN A 74 -8.21 5.32 -7.73
CA GLN A 74 -8.97 5.99 -8.79
C GLN A 74 -9.54 7.33 -8.31
N LYS A 75 -10.06 7.41 -7.09
CA LYS A 75 -10.53 8.68 -6.52
C LYS A 75 -9.42 9.73 -6.39
N ILE A 76 -8.19 9.29 -6.03
CA ILE A 76 -7.04 10.19 -5.97
C ILE A 76 -6.69 10.69 -7.38
N TYR A 77 -6.63 9.80 -8.35
CA TYR A 77 -6.40 10.14 -9.75
C TYR A 77 -7.43 11.15 -10.27
N GLU A 78 -8.72 10.88 -10.07
CA GLU A 78 -9.82 11.76 -10.52
C GLU A 78 -9.74 13.15 -9.90
N LYS A 79 -9.36 13.23 -8.61
CA LYS A 79 -9.14 14.52 -7.94
C LYS A 79 -7.99 15.29 -8.58
N LEU A 80 -6.83 14.65 -8.85
CA LEU A 80 -5.70 15.31 -9.50
C LEU A 80 -6.04 15.76 -10.92
N VAL A 81 -6.80 14.96 -11.67
CA VAL A 81 -7.30 15.34 -13.02
C VAL A 81 -8.23 16.54 -12.94
N ALA A 82 -9.16 16.57 -11.98
CA ALA A 82 -10.07 17.70 -11.78
C ALA A 82 -9.34 19.00 -11.41
N GLU A 83 -8.21 18.89 -10.72
CA GLU A 83 -7.38 20.03 -10.32
C GLU A 83 -6.32 20.42 -11.37
N LYS A 84 -6.23 19.71 -12.50
CA LYS A 84 -5.12 19.85 -13.48
C LYS A 84 -4.90 21.28 -13.99
N SER A 85 -5.96 22.08 -14.07
CA SER A 85 -5.90 23.50 -14.48
C SER A 85 -5.46 24.45 -13.36
N ASN A 86 -5.50 24.01 -12.08
CA ASN A 86 -5.11 24.84 -10.95
C ASN A 86 -3.59 25.06 -10.92
N ALA A 87 -3.14 26.17 -10.36
CA ALA A 87 -1.72 26.48 -10.17
C ALA A 87 -1.08 25.55 -9.11
N GLU A 88 -1.82 25.25 -8.05
CA GLU A 88 -1.44 24.36 -6.95
C GLU A 88 -2.56 23.36 -6.69
N TRP A 89 -2.18 22.18 -6.19
CA TRP A 89 -3.11 21.09 -5.89
C TRP A 89 -3.17 20.83 -4.38
N ASP A 90 -4.34 20.40 -3.90
CA ASP A 90 -4.60 20.16 -2.48
C ASP A 90 -3.86 18.96 -1.90
N ILE A 91 -3.42 18.01 -2.73
CA ILE A 91 -2.72 16.81 -2.28
C ILE A 91 -1.22 17.07 -2.32
N ASP A 92 -0.54 16.89 -1.18
CA ASP A 92 0.91 17.02 -1.07
C ASP A 92 1.63 15.66 -1.19
N VAL A 93 1.08 14.63 -0.54
CA VAL A 93 1.54 13.25 -0.63
C VAL A 93 0.36 12.34 -0.91
N ALA A 94 0.53 11.39 -1.83
CA ALA A 94 -0.44 10.32 -1.99
C ALA A 94 0.21 8.94 -1.80
N VAL A 95 -0.58 8.00 -1.25
CA VAL A 95 -0.25 6.58 -1.21
C VAL A 95 -1.18 5.85 -2.16
N ILE A 96 -0.64 5.20 -3.19
CA ILE A 96 -1.41 4.65 -4.31
C ILE A 96 -0.93 3.25 -4.73
N HIS A 97 -1.80 2.52 -5.42
CA HIS A 97 -1.48 1.23 -6.03
C HIS A 97 -0.71 1.38 -7.35
N GLN A 98 -0.08 0.28 -7.79
CA GLN A 98 0.74 0.22 -9.00
C GLN A 98 0.01 0.72 -10.25
N LYS A 99 -1.23 0.28 -10.48
CA LYS A 99 -2.01 0.67 -11.67
C LYS A 99 -2.18 2.18 -11.78
N ALA A 100 -2.55 2.82 -10.68
CA ALA A 100 -2.72 4.27 -10.65
C ALA A 100 -1.39 5.01 -10.82
N ALA A 101 -0.29 4.49 -10.25
CA ALA A 101 1.03 5.10 -10.41
C ALA A 101 1.45 5.16 -11.88
N GLY A 102 1.33 4.06 -12.62
CA GLY A 102 1.63 4.03 -14.05
C GLY A 102 0.78 5.02 -14.87
N LEU A 103 -0.54 5.07 -14.59
CA LEU A 103 -1.46 6.00 -15.23
C LEU A 103 -1.09 7.46 -14.94
N MET A 104 -0.84 7.80 -13.68
CA MET A 104 -0.51 9.17 -13.25
C MET A 104 0.83 9.64 -13.82
N VAL A 105 1.84 8.75 -13.97
CA VAL A 105 3.11 9.09 -14.62
C VAL A 105 2.88 9.39 -16.11
N ASN A 106 2.15 8.55 -16.82
CA ASN A 106 1.85 8.75 -18.24
C ASN A 106 1.09 10.07 -18.49
N GLU A 107 0.25 10.50 -17.56
CA GLU A 107 -0.51 11.75 -17.67
C GLU A 107 0.20 12.96 -17.02
N GLN A 108 1.44 12.81 -16.61
CA GLN A 108 2.27 13.87 -16.01
C GLN A 108 1.63 14.49 -14.74
N LEU A 109 0.98 13.67 -13.94
CA LEU A 109 0.35 14.10 -12.69
C LEU A 109 1.27 13.99 -11.47
N LEU A 110 2.47 13.41 -11.63
CA LEU A 110 3.44 13.18 -10.55
C LEU A 110 4.74 13.94 -10.78
N ALA A 111 5.36 14.37 -9.69
CA ALA A 111 6.71 14.94 -9.68
C ALA A 111 7.77 13.83 -9.63
N ALA A 112 8.88 14.00 -10.33
CA ALA A 112 10.05 13.11 -10.25
C ALA A 112 10.93 13.50 -9.05
N TYR A 113 10.50 13.17 -7.84
CA TYR A 113 11.05 13.63 -6.56
C TYR A 113 12.12 12.73 -5.96
N VAL A 114 12.24 11.46 -6.39
CA VAL A 114 13.09 10.44 -5.72
C VAL A 114 14.56 10.86 -5.61
N LYS A 115 15.06 11.61 -6.56
CA LYS A 115 16.44 12.18 -6.55
C LYS A 115 16.63 13.28 -5.50
N ASP A 116 15.54 13.90 -5.04
CA ASP A 116 15.57 15.05 -4.12
C ASP A 116 15.47 14.61 -2.65
N VAL A 117 15.27 13.31 -2.39
CA VAL A 117 15.26 12.69 -1.05
C VAL A 117 16.45 11.76 -0.86
N SER A 118 17.13 11.87 0.28
CA SER A 118 18.37 11.08 0.55
C SER A 118 18.11 9.59 0.65
N THR A 119 16.88 9.19 0.98
CA THR A 119 16.43 7.80 1.07
C THR A 119 16.20 7.15 -0.30
N GLY A 120 16.15 7.94 -1.38
CA GLY A 120 16.07 7.44 -2.75
C GLY A 120 17.15 6.41 -3.11
N LYS A 121 18.33 6.49 -2.48
CA LYS A 121 19.41 5.49 -2.63
C LYS A 121 19.06 4.08 -2.16
N PHE A 122 18.04 3.93 -1.32
CA PHE A 122 17.56 2.64 -0.83
C PHE A 122 16.45 2.04 -1.70
N VAL A 123 16.08 2.71 -2.79
CA VAL A 123 15.06 2.22 -3.73
C VAL A 123 15.71 1.27 -4.71
N SER A 124 15.56 -0.03 -4.49
CA SER A 124 16.22 -1.09 -5.27
C SER A 124 15.27 -2.08 -5.94
N SER A 125 13.97 -2.04 -5.61
CA SER A 125 13.01 -3.02 -6.14
C SER A 125 12.68 -2.78 -7.62
N ALA A 126 12.49 -3.85 -8.38
CA ALA A 126 12.04 -3.78 -9.76
C ALA A 126 10.69 -3.05 -9.90
N ALA A 127 9.80 -3.21 -8.91
CA ALA A 127 8.50 -2.53 -8.86
C ALA A 127 8.64 -1.00 -8.75
N ALA A 128 9.73 -0.48 -8.16
CA ALA A 128 9.99 0.96 -8.10
C ALA A 128 10.51 1.55 -9.43
N SER A 129 10.84 0.69 -10.39
CA SER A 129 11.24 1.12 -11.74
C SER A 129 10.16 0.85 -12.78
N ASN A 130 9.39 -0.24 -12.61
CA ASN A 130 8.34 -0.62 -13.55
C ASN A 130 7.05 -0.97 -12.80
N SER A 131 6.00 -0.24 -13.09
CA SER A 131 4.67 -0.45 -12.52
C SER A 131 3.70 -0.93 -13.60
N LEU A 132 3.47 -2.25 -13.62
CA LEU A 132 2.55 -2.92 -14.55
C LEU A 132 2.82 -2.57 -16.04
N GLY A 133 4.10 -2.50 -16.41
CA GLY A 133 4.53 -2.19 -17.77
C GLY A 133 4.86 -0.71 -18.02
N THR A 134 4.61 0.18 -17.06
CA THR A 134 4.98 1.61 -17.16
C THR A 134 6.27 1.90 -16.41
N ASP A 135 7.19 2.63 -17.02
CA ASP A 135 8.38 3.17 -16.34
C ASP A 135 7.95 4.24 -15.33
N VAL A 136 8.20 3.97 -14.05
CA VAL A 136 7.89 4.87 -12.92
C VAL A 136 9.13 5.30 -12.16
N LYS A 137 10.32 5.01 -12.70
CA LYS A 137 11.59 5.34 -12.07
C LYS A 137 11.71 6.84 -11.79
N GLY A 138 12.00 7.18 -10.55
CA GLY A 138 12.14 8.56 -10.11
C GLY A 138 10.85 9.20 -9.59
N TYR A 139 9.68 8.59 -9.83
CA TYR A 139 8.38 9.11 -9.44
C TYR A 139 7.80 8.46 -8.17
N VAL A 140 8.27 7.28 -7.81
CA VAL A 140 7.70 6.48 -6.73
C VAL A 140 8.77 5.97 -5.76
N ILE A 141 8.44 5.92 -4.48
CA ILE A 141 9.16 5.12 -3.49
C ILE A 141 8.14 4.18 -2.85
N PRO A 142 8.38 2.87 -2.80
CA PRO A 142 7.49 1.96 -2.10
C PRO A 142 7.37 2.31 -0.61
N MET A 143 6.15 2.43 -0.13
CA MET A 143 5.84 2.58 1.29
C MET A 143 6.13 1.27 2.01
N PHE A 144 5.63 0.18 1.46
CA PHE A 144 5.85 -1.20 1.89
C PHE A 144 5.59 -2.14 0.71
N ASN A 145 5.98 -3.40 0.88
CA ASN A 145 5.60 -4.47 -0.02
C ASN A 145 4.67 -5.43 0.72
N SER A 146 3.72 -6.01 0.01
CA SER A 146 2.87 -7.06 0.51
C SER A 146 2.71 -8.19 -0.51
N GLN A 147 2.32 -9.35 -0.01
CA GLN A 147 2.07 -10.57 -0.76
C GLN A 147 0.67 -11.08 -0.42
N THR A 148 -0.07 -11.59 -1.38
CA THR A 148 -1.28 -12.35 -1.08
C THR A 148 -0.95 -13.83 -0.92
N ALA A 149 -1.62 -14.46 0.03
CA ALA A 149 -1.50 -15.89 0.29
C ALA A 149 -2.89 -16.44 0.67
N ILE A 150 -3.04 -17.76 0.68
CA ILE A 150 -4.22 -18.42 1.21
C ILE A 150 -4.07 -18.51 2.72
N ALA A 151 -4.95 -17.84 3.48
CA ALA A 151 -5.11 -18.11 4.89
C ALA A 151 -5.98 -19.35 5.09
N TYR A 152 -5.64 -20.17 6.08
CA TYR A 152 -6.38 -21.37 6.41
C TYR A 152 -6.40 -21.64 7.92
N ASN A 153 -7.52 -22.13 8.43
CA ASN A 153 -7.63 -22.57 9.81
C ASN A 153 -7.15 -24.03 9.93
N SER A 154 -6.02 -24.27 10.59
CA SER A 154 -5.40 -25.59 10.74
C SER A 154 -6.25 -26.59 11.57
N ASP A 155 -7.22 -26.09 12.35
CA ASP A 155 -8.16 -26.95 13.06
C ASP A 155 -9.19 -27.56 12.10
N MET A 156 -9.53 -26.85 11.03
CA MET A 156 -10.52 -27.25 10.01
C MET A 156 -9.88 -27.87 8.76
N VAL A 157 -8.67 -27.46 8.39
CA VAL A 157 -7.97 -27.87 7.15
C VAL A 157 -6.78 -28.74 7.51
N LYS A 158 -6.94 -30.07 7.42
CA LYS A 158 -5.88 -31.03 7.77
C LYS A 158 -4.88 -31.27 6.64
N GLN A 159 -5.33 -31.17 5.39
CA GLN A 159 -4.48 -31.24 4.20
C GLN A 159 -4.57 -29.90 3.46
N VAL A 160 -3.54 -29.09 3.62
CA VAL A 160 -3.51 -27.73 3.05
C VAL A 160 -3.20 -27.81 1.55
N PRO A 161 -4.05 -27.26 0.67
CA PRO A 161 -3.79 -27.21 -0.76
C PRO A 161 -2.44 -26.59 -1.09
N GLY A 162 -1.68 -27.22 -1.98
CA GLY A 162 -0.40 -26.73 -2.46
C GLY A 162 -0.47 -26.01 -3.80
N THR A 163 -1.57 -26.25 -4.53
CA THR A 163 -1.83 -25.71 -5.88
C THR A 163 -3.28 -25.26 -6.01
N TYR A 164 -3.62 -24.55 -7.09
CA TYR A 164 -5.02 -24.23 -7.42
C TYR A 164 -5.85 -25.48 -7.72
N ASP A 165 -5.27 -26.53 -8.32
CA ASP A 165 -5.99 -27.81 -8.54
C ASP A 165 -6.30 -28.53 -7.23
N ASP A 166 -5.38 -28.49 -6.26
CA ASP A 166 -5.65 -29.05 -4.92
C ASP A 166 -6.73 -28.24 -4.20
N LEU A 167 -6.72 -26.91 -4.38
CA LEU A 167 -7.75 -26.03 -3.83
C LEU A 167 -9.13 -26.34 -4.42
N VAL A 168 -9.24 -26.55 -5.74
CA VAL A 168 -10.48 -26.96 -6.39
C VAL A 168 -11.01 -28.27 -5.80
N LYS A 169 -10.17 -29.31 -5.70
CA LYS A 169 -10.55 -30.60 -5.10
C LYS A 169 -11.00 -30.44 -3.65
N TRP A 170 -10.30 -29.60 -2.88
CA TRP A 170 -10.66 -29.36 -1.49
C TRP A 170 -12.01 -28.64 -1.36
N VAL A 171 -12.28 -27.63 -2.19
CA VAL A 171 -13.55 -26.89 -2.22
C VAL A 171 -14.71 -27.81 -2.68
N ASP A 172 -14.46 -28.70 -3.64
CA ASP A 172 -15.44 -29.70 -4.08
C ASP A 172 -15.88 -30.61 -2.93
N ALA A 173 -14.95 -30.97 -2.05
CA ALA A 173 -15.23 -31.79 -0.86
C ALA A 173 -15.79 -30.98 0.33
N ASN A 174 -15.57 -29.65 0.34
CA ASN A 174 -15.93 -28.77 1.45
C ASN A 174 -16.64 -27.49 0.93
N PRO A 175 -17.85 -27.61 0.34
CA PRO A 175 -18.55 -26.47 -0.23
C PRO A 175 -18.86 -25.41 0.85
N ASN A 176 -18.78 -24.13 0.47
CA ASN A 176 -18.98 -22.95 1.31
C ASN A 176 -17.98 -22.82 2.47
N LYS A 177 -16.83 -23.51 2.42
CA LYS A 177 -15.74 -23.36 3.40
C LYS A 177 -14.54 -22.59 2.87
N PHE A 178 -14.54 -22.19 1.62
CA PHE A 178 -13.63 -21.22 1.05
C PHE A 178 -14.36 -19.91 0.76
N GLY A 179 -13.74 -18.76 1.08
CA GLY A 179 -14.34 -17.46 0.81
C GLY A 179 -13.33 -16.48 0.23
N TYR A 180 -13.78 -15.64 -0.71
CA TYR A 180 -12.97 -14.53 -1.22
C TYR A 180 -13.86 -13.37 -1.69
N ASN A 181 -13.28 -12.17 -1.80
CA ASN A 181 -14.02 -10.93 -2.02
C ASN A 181 -14.26 -10.56 -3.50
N GLY A 182 -14.15 -11.51 -4.43
CA GLY A 182 -14.28 -11.20 -5.85
C GLY A 182 -13.24 -10.17 -6.32
N ILE A 183 -13.62 -9.31 -7.27
CA ILE A 183 -12.71 -8.25 -7.77
C ILE A 183 -13.11 -6.83 -7.32
N LYS A 184 -14.25 -6.64 -6.71
CA LYS A 184 -14.77 -5.30 -6.31
C LYS A 184 -14.50 -4.96 -4.85
N GLY A 185 -14.33 -5.95 -4.01
CA GLY A 185 -14.20 -5.77 -2.55
C GLY A 185 -12.78 -5.53 -2.06
N GLY A 186 -11.77 -5.51 -2.93
CA GLY A 186 -10.37 -5.30 -2.56
C GLY A 186 -9.40 -6.18 -3.34
N MET A 187 -8.12 -5.88 -3.21
CA MET A 187 -7.08 -6.46 -4.08
C MET A 187 -6.74 -7.92 -3.75
N SER A 188 -7.09 -8.48 -2.57
CA SER A 188 -6.82 -9.89 -2.29
C SER A 188 -7.64 -10.83 -3.20
N GLY A 189 -8.90 -10.47 -3.50
CA GLY A 189 -9.71 -11.21 -4.47
C GLY A 189 -9.22 -11.02 -5.90
N VAL A 190 -8.82 -9.79 -6.27
CA VAL A 190 -8.19 -9.53 -7.58
C VAL A 190 -6.93 -10.38 -7.74
N SER A 191 -6.08 -10.43 -6.72
CA SER A 191 -4.87 -11.27 -6.72
C SER A 191 -5.19 -12.75 -6.87
N PHE A 192 -6.25 -13.25 -6.20
CA PHE A 192 -6.71 -14.62 -6.33
C PHE A 192 -7.15 -14.93 -7.77
N VAL A 193 -7.94 -14.04 -8.39
CA VAL A 193 -8.39 -14.19 -9.78
C VAL A 193 -7.21 -14.14 -10.76
N VAL A 194 -6.25 -13.24 -10.56
CA VAL A 194 -5.04 -13.19 -11.40
C VAL A 194 -4.20 -14.46 -11.22
N GLY A 195 -4.00 -14.92 -9.99
CA GLY A 195 -3.32 -16.19 -9.72
C GLY A 195 -4.04 -17.40 -10.35
N TRP A 196 -5.38 -17.36 -10.40
CA TRP A 196 -6.18 -18.35 -11.13
C TRP A 196 -5.88 -18.33 -12.63
N ILE A 197 -5.81 -17.16 -13.25
CA ILE A 197 -5.42 -17.03 -14.66
C ILE A 197 -3.98 -17.53 -14.86
N TYR A 198 -3.05 -17.25 -13.95
CA TYR A 198 -1.69 -17.80 -14.03
C TYR A 198 -1.65 -19.33 -13.92
N ALA A 199 -2.59 -19.92 -13.20
CA ALA A 199 -2.67 -21.38 -13.06
C ALA A 199 -3.28 -22.08 -14.27
N TYR A 200 -4.22 -21.45 -14.97
CA TYR A 200 -5.04 -22.12 -15.97
C TYR A 200 -4.97 -21.52 -17.38
N ALA A 201 -4.33 -20.36 -17.56
CA ALA A 201 -4.07 -19.80 -18.87
C ALA A 201 -2.65 -20.17 -19.37
N PRO A 202 -2.47 -20.30 -20.69
CA PRO A 202 -1.14 -20.51 -21.24
C PRO A 202 -0.28 -19.23 -21.08
N ASP A 203 1.05 -19.43 -21.01
CA ASP A 203 2.03 -18.35 -21.09
C ASP A 203 1.89 -17.24 -20.02
N ALA A 204 1.57 -17.58 -18.78
CA ALA A 204 1.40 -16.63 -17.67
C ALA A 204 2.55 -15.61 -17.54
N ASP A 205 3.80 -16.00 -17.84
CA ASP A 205 4.96 -15.10 -17.80
C ASP A 205 4.86 -13.94 -18.80
N LYS A 206 4.19 -14.13 -19.96
CA LYS A 206 3.96 -13.06 -20.94
C LYS A 206 3.03 -12.00 -20.39
N LEU A 207 2.09 -12.38 -19.53
CA LEU A 207 1.13 -11.43 -18.93
C LEU A 207 1.83 -10.43 -18.01
N MET A 208 2.91 -10.86 -17.35
CA MET A 208 3.69 -9.99 -16.45
C MET A 208 4.72 -9.11 -17.17
N LYS A 209 5.21 -9.54 -18.34
CA LYS A 209 6.33 -8.90 -19.03
C LYS A 209 5.93 -8.14 -20.29
N GLY A 210 4.82 -8.51 -20.95
CA GLY A 210 4.46 -8.00 -22.26
C GLY A 210 5.34 -8.55 -23.39
N PRO A 211 5.27 -7.98 -24.60
CA PRO A 211 4.32 -6.92 -24.97
C PRO A 211 2.85 -7.37 -24.92
N TYR A 212 1.93 -6.40 -24.89
CA TYR A 212 0.50 -6.68 -24.93
C TYR A 212 0.06 -7.22 -26.30
N ASP A 213 -0.72 -8.28 -26.26
CA ASP A 213 -1.43 -8.86 -27.41
C ASP A 213 -2.88 -9.09 -27.02
N ALA A 214 -3.80 -8.35 -27.63
CA ALA A 214 -5.23 -8.43 -27.36
C ALA A 214 -5.83 -9.81 -27.70
N GLY A 215 -5.19 -10.62 -28.53
CA GLY A 215 -5.62 -11.98 -28.87
C GLY A 215 -5.46 -12.98 -27.75
N VAL A 216 -4.52 -12.76 -26.83
CA VAL A 216 -4.19 -13.67 -25.74
C VAL A 216 -5.40 -13.93 -24.82
N LYS A 217 -6.25 -12.93 -24.56
CA LYS A 217 -7.43 -13.07 -23.70
C LYS A 217 -8.46 -14.09 -24.20
N ASN A 218 -8.48 -14.40 -25.50
CA ASN A 218 -9.38 -15.41 -26.06
C ASN A 218 -9.05 -16.82 -25.57
N SER A 219 -7.81 -17.07 -25.13
CA SER A 219 -7.39 -18.34 -24.56
C SER A 219 -7.82 -18.55 -23.09
N TRP A 220 -8.39 -17.53 -22.44
CA TRP A 220 -8.75 -17.59 -21.00
C TRP A 220 -10.17 -18.11 -20.74
N ASP A 221 -10.97 -18.30 -21.76
CA ASP A 221 -12.36 -18.75 -21.61
C ASP A 221 -12.50 -20.04 -20.78
N PRO A 222 -11.66 -21.08 -20.96
CA PRO A 222 -11.72 -22.26 -20.12
C PRO A 222 -11.38 -21.97 -18.65
N ALA A 223 -10.44 -21.05 -18.39
CA ALA A 223 -10.08 -20.65 -17.04
C ALA A 223 -11.22 -19.90 -16.34
N PHE A 224 -11.91 -19.00 -17.04
CA PHE A 224 -13.08 -18.30 -16.52
C PHE A 224 -14.28 -19.23 -16.30
N ALA A 225 -14.52 -20.18 -17.21
CA ALA A 225 -15.58 -21.18 -17.04
C ALA A 225 -15.33 -22.04 -15.79
N LYS A 226 -14.08 -22.48 -15.58
CA LYS A 226 -13.68 -23.23 -14.38
C LYS A 226 -13.84 -22.37 -13.11
N LEU A 227 -13.52 -21.07 -13.15
CA LEU A 227 -13.71 -20.16 -12.02
C LEU A 227 -15.19 -19.93 -11.70
N LYS A 228 -16.03 -19.82 -12.73
CA LYS A 228 -17.49 -19.71 -12.57
C LYS A 228 -18.06 -20.94 -11.86
N ASP A 229 -17.61 -22.13 -12.22
CA ASP A 229 -18.04 -23.37 -11.56
C ASP A 229 -17.52 -23.46 -10.12
N PHE A 230 -16.29 -23.07 -9.88
CA PHE A 230 -15.70 -22.95 -8.55
C PHE A 230 -16.52 -22.00 -7.66
N ASN A 231 -16.94 -20.86 -8.19
CA ASN A 231 -17.73 -19.86 -7.47
C ASN A 231 -19.09 -20.34 -6.99
N LYS A 232 -19.66 -21.40 -7.58
CA LYS A 232 -20.91 -22.01 -7.10
C LYS A 232 -20.77 -22.66 -5.72
N LYS A 233 -19.53 -22.90 -5.27
CA LYS A 233 -19.19 -23.65 -4.05
C LYS A 233 -18.42 -22.82 -3.04
N VAL A 234 -18.29 -21.49 -3.25
CA VAL A 234 -17.55 -20.59 -2.36
C VAL A 234 -18.44 -19.47 -1.82
N VAL A 235 -17.95 -18.79 -0.80
CA VAL A 235 -18.60 -17.62 -0.21
C VAL A 235 -17.96 -16.35 -0.77
N LEU A 236 -18.76 -15.43 -1.30
CA LEU A 236 -18.27 -14.09 -1.62
C LEU A 236 -18.26 -13.23 -0.36
N THR A 237 -17.08 -12.84 0.07
CA THR A 237 -16.86 -12.09 1.32
C THR A 237 -16.94 -10.57 1.09
N PRO A 238 -17.30 -9.78 2.12
CA PRO A 238 -17.43 -8.32 2.01
C PRO A 238 -16.08 -7.60 2.16
N GLY A 239 -15.14 -7.82 1.22
CA GLY A 239 -13.85 -7.14 1.20
C GLY A 239 -12.70 -7.89 1.89
N ASN A 240 -11.50 -7.29 1.87
CA ASN A 240 -10.31 -7.89 2.49
C ASN A 240 -10.53 -8.17 3.98
N ALA A 241 -11.00 -7.16 4.73
CA ALA A 241 -11.29 -7.29 6.15
C ALA A 241 -12.40 -8.32 6.44
N GLY A 242 -13.45 -8.38 5.59
CA GLY A 242 -14.52 -9.35 5.73
C GLY A 242 -14.05 -10.80 5.54
N THR A 243 -13.08 -11.06 4.67
CA THR A 243 -12.48 -12.39 4.54
C THR A 243 -11.76 -12.81 5.82
N LEU A 244 -10.96 -11.90 6.41
CA LEU A 244 -10.27 -12.15 7.67
C LEU A 244 -11.24 -12.35 8.84
N ASP A 245 -12.30 -11.56 8.92
CA ASP A 245 -13.31 -11.66 9.95
C ASP A 245 -14.04 -13.01 9.92
N MET A 246 -14.48 -13.46 8.75
CA MET A 246 -15.10 -14.77 8.55
C MET A 246 -14.16 -15.93 8.85
N LEU A 247 -12.86 -15.80 8.56
CA LEU A 247 -11.82 -16.76 8.98
C LEU A 247 -11.68 -16.79 10.51
N GLY A 248 -11.62 -15.61 11.13
CA GLY A 248 -11.50 -15.48 12.59
C GLY A 248 -12.67 -16.10 13.35
N ARG A 249 -13.89 -16.00 12.81
CA ARG A 249 -15.10 -16.62 13.37
C ARG A 249 -15.32 -18.08 12.98
N GLY A 250 -14.46 -18.64 12.09
CA GLY A 250 -14.60 -20.02 11.61
C GLY A 250 -15.79 -20.26 10.67
N GLU A 251 -16.37 -19.19 10.11
CA GLU A 251 -17.46 -19.30 9.10
C GLU A 251 -16.93 -19.90 7.81
N ILE A 252 -15.72 -19.47 7.38
CA ILE A 252 -14.96 -20.09 6.33
C ILE A 252 -13.67 -20.70 6.90
N ALA A 253 -13.16 -21.72 6.23
CA ALA A 253 -11.93 -22.40 6.63
C ALA A 253 -10.69 -21.89 5.89
N MET A 254 -10.87 -21.31 4.70
CA MET A 254 -9.79 -20.76 3.87
C MET A 254 -10.26 -19.55 3.07
N GLY A 255 -9.30 -18.67 2.71
CA GLY A 255 -9.51 -17.56 1.78
C GLY A 255 -8.22 -16.79 1.50
N PRO A 256 -8.15 -16.07 0.35
CA PRO A 256 -7.00 -15.24 0.02
C PRO A 256 -7.01 -13.98 0.88
N VAL A 257 -5.86 -13.66 1.45
CA VAL A 257 -5.64 -12.47 2.29
C VAL A 257 -4.31 -11.81 1.96
N TRP A 258 -4.15 -10.56 2.34
CA TRP A 258 -2.86 -9.89 2.38
C TRP A 258 -2.09 -10.32 3.61
N VAL A 259 -0.82 -10.68 3.45
CA VAL A 259 0.08 -11.12 4.53
C VAL A 259 0.22 -10.04 5.62
N ASP A 260 0.32 -8.77 5.22
CA ASP A 260 0.40 -7.64 6.14
C ASP A 260 -0.86 -7.50 7.01
N MET A 261 -2.05 -7.55 6.40
CA MET A 261 -3.31 -7.51 7.16
C MET A 261 -3.47 -8.72 8.08
N PHE A 262 -3.10 -9.90 7.59
CA PHE A 262 -3.17 -11.13 8.37
C PHE A 262 -2.34 -11.03 9.66
N TYR A 263 -1.07 -10.66 9.57
CA TYR A 263 -0.22 -10.55 10.76
C TYR A 263 -0.64 -9.43 11.70
N THR A 264 -1.16 -8.31 11.16
CA THR A 264 -1.75 -7.25 11.98
C THR A 264 -2.96 -7.75 12.78
N TRP A 265 -3.87 -8.45 12.12
CA TRP A 265 -5.06 -9.03 12.79
C TRP A 265 -4.72 -10.11 13.79
N GLN A 266 -3.68 -10.92 13.52
CA GLN A 266 -3.19 -11.92 14.45
C GLN A 266 -2.55 -11.27 15.68
N ALA A 267 -1.75 -10.22 15.51
CA ALA A 267 -1.15 -9.44 16.60
C ALA A 267 -2.20 -8.73 17.46
N ASP A 268 -3.30 -8.27 16.86
CA ASP A 268 -4.44 -7.66 17.54
C ASP A 268 -5.35 -8.70 18.23
N GLY A 269 -5.07 -10.00 18.14
CA GLY A 269 -5.90 -11.08 18.69
C GLY A 269 -7.24 -11.29 17.97
N LYS A 270 -7.41 -10.72 16.77
CA LYS A 270 -8.63 -10.86 15.95
C LYS A 270 -8.67 -12.18 15.16
N LEU A 271 -7.51 -12.81 14.98
CA LEU A 271 -7.37 -14.13 14.37
C LEU A 271 -6.82 -15.14 15.40
N PRO A 272 -7.41 -16.33 15.53
CA PRO A 272 -6.87 -17.36 16.39
C PRO A 272 -5.51 -17.87 15.88
N PRO A 273 -4.63 -18.36 16.77
CA PRO A 273 -3.31 -18.91 16.38
C PRO A 273 -3.36 -20.09 15.42
N SER A 274 -4.52 -20.76 15.32
CA SER A 274 -4.75 -21.86 14.37
C SER A 274 -4.87 -21.38 12.91
N VAL A 275 -5.11 -20.08 12.66
CA VAL A 275 -5.10 -19.56 11.30
C VAL A 275 -3.66 -19.30 10.86
N LYS A 276 -3.29 -19.85 9.71
CA LYS A 276 -1.95 -19.85 9.12
C LYS A 276 -2.03 -19.38 7.66
N LEU A 277 -0.88 -19.13 7.06
CA LEU A 277 -0.78 -18.78 5.65
C LEU A 277 -0.11 -19.88 4.83
N LYS A 278 -0.49 -19.96 3.55
CA LYS A 278 0.17 -20.78 2.55
C LYS A 278 0.18 -20.07 1.20
N LEU A 279 1.35 -19.91 0.60
CA LEU A 279 1.47 -19.45 -0.77
C LEU A 279 1.42 -20.67 -1.71
N ILE A 280 0.34 -20.76 -2.49
CA ILE A 280 0.07 -21.91 -3.36
C ILE A 280 0.67 -21.72 -4.76
N GLY A 281 1.01 -22.83 -5.43
CA GLY A 281 1.52 -22.79 -6.81
C GLY A 281 0.40 -22.61 -7.87
N PRO A 282 0.72 -21.97 -9.02
CA PRO A 282 2.04 -21.50 -9.45
C PRO A 282 2.47 -20.18 -8.80
N GLY A 283 1.65 -19.57 -7.97
CA GLY A 283 1.90 -18.34 -7.24
C GLY A 283 0.74 -17.36 -7.27
N MET A 284 0.81 -16.38 -6.42
CA MET A 284 -0.18 -15.29 -6.30
C MET A 284 0.53 -13.94 -6.40
N PRO A 285 -0.13 -12.92 -6.98
CA PRO A 285 0.45 -11.58 -7.03
C PRO A 285 0.62 -10.95 -5.65
N GLY A 286 1.76 -10.26 -5.51
CA GLY A 286 2.02 -9.27 -4.47
C GLY A 286 2.23 -7.90 -5.11
N GLN A 287 2.16 -6.83 -4.32
CA GLN A 287 2.40 -5.48 -4.80
C GLN A 287 2.90 -4.56 -3.70
N PRO A 288 3.66 -3.51 -4.05
CA PRO A 288 3.89 -2.37 -3.18
C PRO A 288 2.68 -1.44 -3.18
N MET A 289 2.60 -0.62 -2.12
CA MET A 289 1.97 0.69 -2.18
C MET A 289 3.07 1.74 -2.34
N TYR A 290 2.80 2.80 -3.07
CA TYR A 290 3.78 3.83 -3.37
C TYR A 290 3.47 5.15 -2.70
N TYR A 291 4.49 5.79 -2.14
CA TYR A 291 4.49 7.22 -1.92
C TYR A 291 4.73 7.93 -3.25
N VAL A 292 3.91 8.93 -3.53
CA VAL A 292 4.06 9.82 -4.69
C VAL A 292 3.83 11.26 -4.26
N VAL A 293 4.49 12.19 -4.96
CA VAL A 293 4.26 13.63 -4.84
C VAL A 293 3.55 14.09 -6.10
N PRO A 294 2.35 14.69 -6.00
CA PRO A 294 1.67 15.29 -7.15
C PRO A 294 2.49 16.40 -7.79
N ALA A 295 2.39 16.55 -9.11
CA ALA A 295 3.24 17.47 -9.90
C ALA A 295 3.11 18.95 -9.49
N LYS A 296 1.95 19.35 -8.92
CA LYS A 296 1.68 20.72 -8.45
C LYS A 296 1.30 20.75 -6.97
N ALA A 297 1.88 19.84 -6.16
CA ALA A 297 1.69 19.83 -4.72
C ALA A 297 2.06 21.20 -4.12
N ALA A 298 1.16 21.81 -3.35
CA ALA A 298 1.37 23.13 -2.75
C ALA A 298 2.57 23.15 -1.79
N ASN A 299 2.82 22.01 -1.11
CA ASN A 299 3.90 21.87 -0.12
C ASN A 299 4.92 20.79 -0.52
N ALA A 300 5.32 20.75 -1.82
CA ALA A 300 6.17 19.69 -2.37
C ALA A 300 7.46 19.43 -1.55
N LYS A 301 8.15 20.46 -1.07
CA LYS A 301 9.38 20.29 -0.25
C LYS A 301 9.10 19.66 1.10
N VAL A 302 7.99 20.00 1.73
CA VAL A 302 7.56 19.39 3.00
C VAL A 302 7.12 17.94 2.76
N ALA A 303 6.47 17.68 1.63
CA ALA A 303 6.11 16.32 1.18
C ALA A 303 7.35 15.43 0.99
N GLU A 304 8.41 15.95 0.35
CA GLU A 304 9.68 15.24 0.20
C GLU A 304 10.31 14.90 1.56
N GLN A 305 10.35 15.85 2.51
CA GLN A 305 10.86 15.63 3.87
C GLN A 305 10.02 14.58 4.62
N PHE A 306 8.69 14.61 4.48
CA PHE A 306 7.82 13.60 5.06
C PHE A 306 8.10 12.20 4.50
N ILE A 307 8.26 12.09 3.18
CA ILE A 307 8.59 10.80 2.52
C ILE A 307 9.99 10.35 2.93
N GLU A 308 10.95 11.25 3.07
CA GLU A 308 12.30 10.94 3.54
C GLU A 308 12.28 10.34 4.97
N LEU A 309 11.51 10.92 5.89
CA LEU A 309 11.28 10.33 7.21
C LEU A 309 10.65 8.94 7.07
N ALA A 310 9.54 8.82 6.33
CA ALA A 310 8.75 7.61 6.19
C ALA A 310 9.53 6.45 5.54
N THR A 311 10.52 6.77 4.70
CA THR A 311 11.36 5.80 3.98
C THR A 311 12.77 5.66 4.55
N SER A 312 13.05 6.26 5.73
CA SER A 312 14.31 6.00 6.42
C SER A 312 14.36 4.55 6.93
N PRO A 313 15.54 3.89 6.89
CA PRO A 313 15.66 2.50 7.37
C PRO A 313 15.14 2.28 8.79
N LYS A 314 15.35 3.26 9.70
CA LYS A 314 14.86 3.21 11.07
C LYS A 314 13.33 3.23 11.14
N VAL A 315 12.68 4.15 10.44
CA VAL A 315 11.21 4.27 10.43
C VAL A 315 10.56 3.08 9.74
N GLN A 316 11.16 2.56 8.68
CA GLN A 316 10.73 1.32 8.04
C GLN A 316 10.84 0.12 9.01
N ALA A 317 11.92 0.02 9.76
CA ALA A 317 12.10 -1.05 10.75
C ALA A 317 11.07 -0.96 11.89
N GLU A 318 10.94 0.21 12.52
CA GLU A 318 10.07 0.39 13.69
C GLU A 318 8.58 0.45 13.31
N GLY A 319 8.25 1.12 12.21
CA GLY A 319 6.89 1.30 11.74
C GLY A 319 6.42 0.14 10.88
N ILE A 320 7.03 -0.04 9.70
CA ILE A 320 6.57 -1.02 8.72
C ILE A 320 6.72 -2.44 9.27
N VAL A 321 7.90 -2.80 9.78
CA VAL A 321 8.17 -4.17 10.23
C VAL A 321 7.62 -4.44 11.62
N LYS A 322 8.06 -3.73 12.65
CA LYS A 322 7.71 -4.06 14.04
C LYS A 322 6.24 -3.79 14.36
N LYS A 323 5.73 -2.62 13.95
CA LYS A 323 4.40 -2.18 14.38
C LYS A 323 3.30 -2.73 13.48
N PHE A 324 3.53 -2.78 12.16
CA PHE A 324 2.49 -3.15 11.19
C PHE A 324 2.70 -4.52 10.56
N ASN A 325 3.84 -5.20 10.83
CA ASN A 325 4.17 -6.53 10.31
C ASN A 325 4.13 -6.61 8.77
N TRP A 326 4.57 -5.53 8.11
CA TRP A 326 4.64 -5.45 6.65
C TRP A 326 6.06 -5.68 6.15
N TYR A 327 6.20 -6.12 4.91
CA TYR A 327 7.51 -6.19 4.27
C TYR A 327 8.03 -4.77 3.95
N PRO A 328 9.33 -4.50 4.13
CA PRO A 328 9.90 -3.19 3.84
C PRO A 328 9.62 -2.73 2.41
N GLY A 329 9.37 -1.43 2.24
CA GLY A 329 9.24 -0.80 0.92
C GLY A 329 10.59 -0.50 0.26
N ILE A 330 11.62 -0.26 1.06
CA ILE A 330 12.99 0.03 0.62
C ILE A 330 13.89 -1.21 0.76
N ASP A 331 15.19 -1.05 0.47
CA ASP A 331 16.17 -2.13 0.56
C ASP A 331 16.07 -2.90 1.88
N ALA A 332 15.76 -4.19 1.77
CA ALA A 332 15.53 -5.05 2.92
C ALA A 332 16.78 -5.21 3.80
N THR A 333 17.99 -5.13 3.23
CA THR A 333 19.24 -5.23 3.97
C THR A 333 19.43 -4.05 4.90
N ALA A 334 19.13 -2.83 4.41
CA ALA A 334 19.22 -1.60 5.19
C ALA A 334 18.22 -1.59 6.36
N VAL A 335 17.00 -2.15 6.15
CA VAL A 335 15.97 -2.26 7.19
C VAL A 335 16.30 -3.36 8.19
N LYS A 336 16.70 -4.54 7.73
CA LYS A 336 17.12 -5.66 8.59
C LYS A 336 18.25 -5.27 9.56
N ALA A 337 19.19 -4.43 9.11
CA ALA A 337 20.29 -3.93 9.96
C ALA A 337 19.80 -3.09 11.17
N GLN A 338 18.55 -2.65 11.20
CA GLN A 338 17.92 -1.90 12.30
C GLN A 338 17.12 -2.80 13.26
N LEU A 339 17.08 -4.12 13.02
CA LEU A 339 16.20 -5.06 13.72
C LEU A 339 17.04 -6.21 14.32
N ASP A 340 16.52 -6.78 15.41
CA ASP A 340 16.98 -8.09 15.86
C ASP A 340 16.44 -9.19 14.92
N GLU A 341 17.18 -10.31 14.88
CA GLU A 341 16.86 -11.40 13.97
C GLU A 341 15.49 -12.04 14.25
N ALA A 342 15.07 -12.12 15.51
CA ALA A 342 13.78 -12.68 15.87
C ALA A 342 12.63 -11.84 15.34
N THR A 343 12.75 -10.51 15.42
CA THR A 343 11.74 -9.57 14.86
C THR A 343 11.66 -9.70 13.34
N TRP A 344 12.82 -9.76 12.65
CA TRP A 344 12.85 -9.94 11.20
C TRP A 344 12.20 -11.25 10.77
N ASN A 345 12.52 -12.35 11.47
CA ASN A 345 12.04 -13.68 11.10
C ASN A 345 10.52 -13.86 11.31
N LYS A 346 9.88 -13.05 12.16
CA LYS A 346 8.41 -13.06 12.32
C LYS A 346 7.67 -12.76 11.02
N LEU A 347 8.23 -11.97 10.10
CA LEU A 347 7.62 -11.69 8.81
C LEU A 347 7.50 -12.93 7.91
N PHE A 348 8.26 -13.99 8.18
CA PHE A 348 8.46 -15.12 7.28
C PHE A 348 8.09 -16.47 7.92
N VAL A 349 7.28 -16.45 8.98
CA VAL A 349 6.88 -17.69 9.69
C VAL A 349 6.09 -18.64 8.78
N ASP A 350 5.12 -18.11 8.06
CA ASP A 350 4.23 -18.92 7.20
C ASP A 350 4.59 -18.84 5.72
N VAL A 351 5.02 -17.66 5.25
CA VAL A 351 5.45 -17.40 3.86
C VAL A 351 6.94 -17.09 3.88
N THR A 352 7.74 -18.07 3.55
CA THR A 352 9.19 -17.96 3.64
C THR A 352 9.79 -17.11 2.51
N PRO A 353 11.04 -16.60 2.64
CA PRO A 353 11.73 -15.96 1.52
C PRO A 353 11.83 -16.86 0.28
N GLN A 354 11.95 -18.17 0.48
CA GLN A 354 11.95 -19.16 -0.61
C GLN A 354 10.59 -19.24 -1.31
N ASP A 355 9.47 -19.21 -0.55
CA ASP A 355 8.12 -19.16 -1.14
C ASP A 355 7.94 -17.87 -1.94
N LEU A 356 8.37 -16.72 -1.41
CA LEU A 356 8.30 -15.44 -2.11
C LEU A 356 9.10 -15.45 -3.41
N SER A 357 10.32 -16.02 -3.40
CA SER A 357 11.16 -16.08 -4.60
C SER A 357 10.62 -16.98 -5.70
N THR A 358 9.91 -18.05 -5.34
CA THR A 358 9.42 -19.08 -6.29
C THR A 358 7.97 -18.88 -6.69
N LYS A 359 7.11 -18.39 -5.78
CA LYS A 359 5.66 -18.28 -5.94
C LYS A 359 5.13 -16.85 -5.79
N GLY A 360 5.95 -15.90 -5.31
CA GLY A 360 5.61 -14.48 -5.35
C GLY A 360 5.59 -14.01 -6.80
N LYS A 361 4.44 -13.50 -7.26
CA LYS A 361 4.27 -13.03 -8.64
C LYS A 361 4.00 -11.52 -8.64
N SER A 362 4.30 -10.87 -9.77
CA SER A 362 3.81 -9.53 -10.04
C SER A 362 2.39 -9.62 -10.59
N PHE A 363 1.62 -8.54 -10.50
CA PHE A 363 0.44 -8.39 -11.33
C PHE A 363 0.83 -8.31 -12.82
N PRO A 364 -0.07 -8.62 -13.75
CA PRO A 364 0.19 -8.51 -15.17
C PRO A 364 0.36 -7.04 -15.57
N ILE A 365 0.92 -6.78 -16.75
CA ILE A 365 0.95 -5.42 -17.30
C ILE A 365 -0.47 -4.86 -17.39
N ALA A 366 -0.61 -3.54 -17.29
CA ALA A 366 -1.90 -2.87 -17.13
C ALA A 366 -2.99 -3.27 -18.16
N PRO A 367 -2.70 -3.45 -19.45
CA PRO A 367 -3.72 -3.91 -20.41
C PRO A 367 -4.26 -5.30 -20.08
N TYR A 368 -3.39 -6.28 -19.77
CA TYR A 368 -3.84 -7.62 -19.39
C TYR A 368 -4.55 -7.63 -18.04
N PHE A 369 -4.12 -6.79 -17.11
CA PHE A 369 -4.79 -6.63 -15.82
C PHE A 369 -6.25 -6.18 -16.02
N ASN A 370 -6.48 -5.20 -16.90
CA ASN A 370 -7.83 -4.74 -17.26
C ASN A 370 -8.63 -5.85 -17.94
N ASP A 371 -8.05 -6.55 -18.92
CA ASP A 371 -8.71 -7.65 -19.63
C ASP A 371 -9.15 -8.79 -18.69
N ILE A 372 -8.35 -9.11 -17.66
CA ILE A 372 -8.70 -10.11 -16.64
C ILE A 372 -9.90 -9.65 -15.81
N GLN A 373 -9.92 -8.39 -15.38
CA GLN A 373 -11.04 -7.86 -14.61
C GLN A 373 -12.33 -7.83 -15.44
N GLU A 374 -12.26 -7.35 -16.68
CA GLU A 374 -13.41 -7.38 -17.59
C GLU A 374 -13.89 -8.79 -17.89
N GLY A 375 -12.96 -9.73 -18.09
CA GLY A 375 -13.27 -11.15 -18.33
C GLY A 375 -14.00 -11.76 -17.14
N TYR A 376 -13.56 -11.47 -15.93
CA TYR A 376 -14.24 -11.92 -14.71
C TYR A 376 -15.66 -11.33 -14.62
N GLU A 377 -15.84 -10.04 -14.83
CA GLU A 377 -17.16 -9.40 -14.77
C GLU A 377 -18.15 -9.99 -15.81
N LYS A 378 -17.67 -10.21 -17.02
CA LYS A 378 -18.53 -10.68 -18.13
C LYS A 378 -18.84 -12.17 -18.09
N LYS A 379 -17.92 -13.01 -17.56
CA LYS A 379 -17.97 -14.47 -17.72
C LYS A 379 -18.14 -15.25 -16.41
N VAL A 380 -17.80 -14.64 -15.27
CA VAL A 380 -17.80 -15.32 -13.96
C VAL A 380 -18.91 -14.80 -13.04
N GLN A 381 -19.17 -13.50 -13.01
CA GLN A 381 -20.27 -12.87 -12.24
C GLN A 381 -21.66 -13.07 -12.95
#